data_843e0418539acb75eff9f7c69a652e26
#
_entry.id   843e0418539acb75eff9f7c69a652e26
#
_cell.length_a   1.000
_cell.length_b   1.000
_cell.length_c   1.000
_cell.angle_alpha   90.00
_cell.angle_beta   90.00
_cell.angle_gamma   90.00
#
_symmetry.space_group_name_H-M   'P 1'
#
loop_
_entity.id
_entity.type
_entity.pdbx_description
1 polymer ?
#
loop_
_entity_poly.entity_id
_entity_poly.type
_entity_poly.pdbx_seq_one_letter_code
_entity_poly.pdbx_strand_id
1 'polypeptide(L)'
;MDLLKGMAGKVMSGVVALAVIVGGITWWSMDPASRQAILQGTGRIIAWFGIVVLLPWATFFVIAPIARRGSNLAGGALVTAYTLLELLLLFWLFDWEIAGAAAWTFVCLGGLVAAVYNVFTCDWIAERVA
;
A
#
# COMPACT_ATOMS: atom_id res chain seq x y z
N MET A 1 29.18 6.26 -10.32
CA MET A 1 28.15 5.59 -9.50
C MET A 1 27.87 6.33 -8.20
N ASP A 2 28.91 6.59 -7.41
CA ASP A 2 28.77 7.28 -6.11
C ASP A 2 28.26 8.72 -6.25
N LEU A 3 28.63 9.40 -7.33
CA LEU A 3 28.14 10.75 -7.62
C LEU A 3 26.63 10.75 -7.85
N LEU A 4 26.13 9.78 -8.62
CA LEU A 4 24.69 9.64 -8.91
C LEU A 4 23.90 9.32 -7.64
N LYS A 5 24.43 8.44 -6.78
CA LYS A 5 23.81 8.12 -5.48
C LYS A 5 23.76 9.35 -4.56
N GLY A 6 24.84 10.11 -4.53
CA GLY A 6 24.91 11.35 -3.75
C GLY A 6 23.91 12.38 -4.26
N MET A 7 23.80 12.55 -5.57
CA MET A 7 22.81 13.45 -6.18
C MET A 7 21.39 13.01 -5.91
N ALA A 8 21.09 11.71 -6.07
CA ALA A 8 19.78 11.16 -5.78
C ALA A 8 19.37 11.37 -4.33
N GLY A 9 20.28 11.17 -3.38
CA GLY A 9 20.05 11.43 -1.97
C GLY A 9 19.76 12.90 -1.68
N LYS A 10 20.50 13.81 -2.29
CA LYS A 10 20.29 15.27 -2.14
C LYS A 10 18.94 15.70 -2.74
N VAL A 11 18.60 15.21 -3.91
CA VAL A 11 17.32 15.50 -4.55
C VAL A 11 16.17 14.97 -3.69
N MET A 12 16.28 13.74 -3.20
CA MET A 12 15.27 13.14 -2.32
C MET A 12 15.11 13.94 -1.03
N SER A 13 16.20 14.33 -0.38
CA SER A 13 16.17 15.18 0.82
C SER A 13 15.52 16.52 0.55
N GLY A 14 15.82 17.14 -0.60
CA GLY A 14 15.21 18.40 -1.01
C GLY A 14 13.71 18.28 -1.22
N VAL A 15 13.28 17.21 -1.89
CA VAL A 15 11.86 16.93 -2.12
C VAL A 15 11.13 16.69 -0.79
N VAL A 16 11.69 15.89 0.09
CA VAL A 16 11.10 15.61 1.41
C VAL A 16 11.00 16.89 2.24
N ALA A 17 12.08 17.71 2.27
CA ALA A 17 12.08 18.98 3.00
C ALA A 17 11.01 19.92 2.46
N LEU A 18 10.92 20.06 1.13
CA LEU A 18 9.90 20.90 0.48
C LEU A 18 8.49 20.40 0.80
N ALA A 19 8.26 19.09 0.74
CA ALA A 19 6.97 18.49 1.06
C ALA A 19 6.58 18.75 2.53
N VAL A 20 7.52 18.63 3.46
CA VAL A 20 7.30 18.93 4.89
C VAL A 20 6.95 20.40 5.09
N ILE A 21 7.69 21.32 4.47
CA ILE A 21 7.46 22.76 4.59
C ILE A 21 6.10 23.13 4.01
N VAL A 22 5.80 22.70 2.78
CA VAL A 22 4.53 23.01 2.12
C VAL A 22 3.37 22.36 2.89
N GLY A 23 3.52 21.12 3.32
CA GLY A 23 2.53 20.41 4.11
C GLY A 23 2.28 21.10 5.45
N GLY A 24 3.34 21.54 6.13
CA GLY A 24 3.25 22.26 7.40
C GLY A 24 2.53 23.60 7.26
N ILE A 25 2.88 24.38 6.23
CA ILE A 25 2.22 25.66 5.96
C ILE A 25 0.76 25.45 5.61
N THR A 26 0.45 24.48 4.75
CA THR A 26 -0.92 24.14 4.36
C THR A 26 -1.73 23.70 5.58
N TRP A 27 -1.15 22.83 6.40
CA TRP A 27 -1.80 22.36 7.64
C TRP A 27 -2.13 23.52 8.58
N TRP A 28 -1.18 24.43 8.77
CA TRP A 28 -1.37 25.58 9.66
C TRP A 28 -2.44 26.54 9.15
N SER A 29 -2.54 26.67 7.83
CA SER A 29 -3.51 27.56 7.17
C SER A 29 -4.93 26.99 7.10
N MET A 30 -5.09 25.68 7.34
CA MET A 30 -6.39 25.02 7.26
C MET A 30 -7.28 25.35 8.46
N ASP A 31 -8.59 25.35 8.21
CA ASP A 31 -9.58 25.40 9.27
C ASP A 31 -9.66 24.05 10.01
N PRO A 32 -10.20 24.01 11.25
CA PRO A 32 -10.25 22.79 12.05
C PRO A 32 -11.00 21.64 11.38
N ALA A 33 -12.07 21.92 10.64
CA ALA A 33 -12.86 20.91 9.95
C ALA A 33 -12.05 20.20 8.87
N SER A 34 -11.27 20.95 8.06
CA SER A 34 -10.42 20.39 7.02
C SER A 34 -9.27 19.56 7.61
N ARG A 35 -8.68 20.00 8.72
CA ARG A 35 -7.65 19.22 9.43
C ARG A 35 -8.19 17.89 9.90
N GLN A 36 -9.37 17.87 10.49
CA GLN A 36 -9.99 16.64 10.97
C GLN A 36 -10.31 15.68 9.83
N ALA A 37 -10.80 16.19 8.70
CA ALA A 37 -11.06 15.38 7.50
C ALA A 37 -9.78 14.73 6.98
N ILE A 38 -8.67 15.47 6.93
CA ILE A 38 -7.36 14.94 6.50
C ILE A 38 -6.85 13.89 7.48
N LEU A 39 -6.98 14.13 8.79
CA LEU A 39 -6.55 13.16 9.80
C LEU A 39 -7.32 11.85 9.69
N GLN A 40 -8.64 11.91 9.51
CA GLN A 40 -9.46 10.72 9.33
C GLN A 40 -9.12 9.98 8.03
N GLY A 41 -8.98 10.71 6.92
CA GLY A 41 -8.60 10.12 5.64
C GLY A 41 -7.21 9.48 5.67
N THR A 42 -6.24 10.17 6.26
CA THR A 42 -4.87 9.66 6.42
C THR A 42 -4.86 8.43 7.31
N GLY A 43 -5.60 8.45 8.42
CA GLY A 43 -5.72 7.29 9.32
C GLY A 43 -6.28 6.05 8.62
N ARG A 44 -7.29 6.22 7.79
CA ARG A 44 -7.86 5.12 6.98
C ARG A 44 -6.84 4.57 5.97
N ILE A 45 -6.12 5.45 5.28
CA ILE A 45 -5.10 5.05 4.30
C ILE A 45 -3.97 4.29 5.00
N ILE A 46 -3.48 4.78 6.14
CA ILE A 46 -2.43 4.11 6.92
C ILE A 46 -2.91 2.75 7.41
N ALA A 47 -4.14 2.64 7.88
CA ALA A 47 -4.74 1.38 8.31
C ALA A 47 -4.82 0.40 7.14
N TRP A 48 -5.22 0.85 5.96
CA TRP A 48 -5.26 0.02 4.76
C TRP A 48 -3.87 -0.49 4.37
N PHE A 49 -2.87 0.39 4.34
CA PHE A 49 -1.48 0.00 4.08
C PHE A 49 -0.97 -1.01 5.10
N GLY A 50 -1.29 -0.82 6.37
CA GLY A 50 -0.93 -1.77 7.43
C GLY A 50 -1.52 -3.15 7.18
N ILE A 51 -2.79 -3.23 6.79
CA ILE A 51 -3.47 -4.48 6.46
C ILE A 51 -2.80 -5.14 5.24
N VAL A 52 -2.53 -4.37 4.18
CA VAL A 52 -1.87 -4.88 2.97
C VAL A 52 -0.50 -5.47 3.29
N VAL A 53 0.29 -4.78 4.09
CA VAL A 53 1.64 -5.22 4.45
C VAL A 53 1.61 -6.43 5.36
N LEU A 54 0.71 -6.47 6.33
CA LEU A 54 0.68 -7.53 7.35
C LEU A 54 -0.11 -8.77 6.94
N LEU A 55 -1.02 -8.65 5.98
CA LEU A 55 -1.92 -9.76 5.63
C LEU A 55 -1.17 -11.04 5.20
N PRO A 56 -0.18 -11.01 4.29
CA PRO A 56 0.57 -12.21 3.94
C PRO A 56 1.33 -12.82 5.14
N TRP A 57 1.89 -11.98 6.00
CA TRP A 57 2.63 -12.43 7.17
C TRP A 57 1.73 -13.01 8.24
N ALA A 58 0.55 -12.42 8.44
CA ALA A 58 -0.44 -12.92 9.40
C ALA A 58 -1.01 -14.27 8.98
N THR A 59 -1.11 -14.53 7.67
CA THR A 59 -1.65 -15.77 7.11
C THR A 59 -0.55 -16.74 6.67
N PHE A 60 0.62 -16.65 7.27
CA PHE A 60 1.77 -17.50 6.97
C PHE A 60 1.43 -18.99 6.99
N PHE A 61 0.66 -19.45 7.96
CA PHE A 61 0.27 -20.86 8.04
C PHE A 61 -0.73 -21.31 6.97
N VAL A 62 -1.35 -20.37 6.25
CA VAL A 62 -2.14 -20.68 5.05
C VAL A 62 -1.23 -20.80 3.83
N ILE A 63 -0.24 -19.91 3.73
CA ILE A 63 0.72 -19.87 2.63
C ILE A 63 1.66 -21.07 2.68
N ALA A 64 2.14 -21.43 3.86
CA ALA A 64 3.11 -22.51 4.05
C ALA A 64 2.63 -23.87 3.49
N PRO A 65 1.42 -24.37 3.80
CA PRO A 65 0.93 -25.63 3.21
C PRO A 65 0.79 -25.54 1.70
N ILE A 66 0.35 -24.43 1.16
CA ILE A 66 0.20 -24.22 -0.29
C ILE A 66 1.57 -24.24 -0.97
N ALA A 67 2.56 -23.58 -0.38
CA ALA A 67 3.93 -23.57 -0.90
C ALA A 67 4.55 -24.97 -0.88
N ARG A 68 4.34 -25.73 0.18
CA ARG A 68 4.86 -27.10 0.29
C ARG A 68 4.26 -28.05 -0.71
N ARG A 69 3.00 -27.84 -1.11
CA ARG A 69 2.35 -28.63 -2.15
C ARG A 69 2.89 -28.32 -3.55
N GLY A 70 3.59 -27.19 -3.72
CA GLY A 70 4.15 -26.76 -4.99
C GLY A 70 3.12 -26.42 -6.06
N SER A 71 1.88 -26.13 -5.69
CA SER A 71 0.81 -25.80 -6.62
C SER A 71 0.83 -24.32 -6.99
N ASN A 72 1.20 -24.02 -8.24
CA ASN A 72 1.17 -22.66 -8.77
C ASN A 72 -0.26 -22.11 -8.86
N LEU A 73 -1.23 -22.98 -9.15
CA LEU A 73 -2.64 -22.60 -9.24
C LEU A 73 -3.17 -22.14 -7.87
N ALA A 74 -2.86 -22.89 -6.82
CA ALA A 74 -3.27 -22.55 -5.45
C ALA A 74 -2.60 -21.25 -4.98
N GLY A 75 -1.33 -21.07 -5.29
CA GLY A 75 -0.61 -19.83 -4.99
C GLY A 75 -1.18 -18.63 -5.71
N GLY A 76 -1.48 -18.77 -6.99
CA GLY A 76 -2.13 -17.73 -7.78
C GLY A 76 -3.52 -17.38 -7.26
N ALA A 77 -4.31 -18.38 -6.86
CA ALA A 77 -5.61 -18.18 -6.27
C ALA A 77 -5.52 -17.43 -4.93
N LEU A 78 -4.54 -17.76 -4.10
CA LEU A 78 -4.30 -17.09 -2.82
C LEU A 78 -3.94 -15.62 -3.00
N VAL A 79 -3.01 -15.32 -3.91
CA VAL A 79 -2.62 -13.94 -4.23
C VAL A 79 -3.80 -13.14 -4.77
N THR A 80 -4.59 -13.75 -5.65
CA THR A 80 -5.79 -13.13 -6.21
C THR A 80 -6.80 -12.83 -5.11
N ALA A 81 -7.04 -13.77 -4.20
CA ALA A 81 -7.95 -13.59 -3.07
C ALA A 81 -7.52 -12.43 -2.16
N TYR A 82 -6.24 -12.34 -1.83
CA TYR A 82 -5.70 -11.25 -1.02
C TYR A 82 -5.86 -9.91 -1.73
N THR A 83 -5.52 -9.85 -3.02
CA THR A 83 -5.65 -8.63 -3.81
C THR A 83 -7.11 -8.17 -3.90
N LEU A 84 -8.05 -9.08 -4.11
CA LEU A 84 -9.48 -8.76 -4.14
C LEU A 84 -9.97 -8.25 -2.79
N LEU A 85 -9.56 -8.87 -1.68
CA LEU A 85 -9.92 -8.42 -0.35
C LEU A 85 -9.39 -7.00 -0.09
N GLU A 86 -8.15 -6.74 -0.46
CA GLU A 86 -7.52 -5.43 -0.29
C GLU A 86 -8.18 -4.37 -1.18
N LEU A 87 -8.59 -4.72 -2.41
CA LEU A 87 -9.37 -3.83 -3.27
C LEU A 87 -10.74 -3.51 -2.65
N LEU A 88 -11.43 -4.51 -2.09
CA LEU A 88 -12.69 -4.29 -1.40
C LEU A 88 -12.52 -3.35 -0.21
N LEU A 89 -11.45 -3.51 0.55
CA LEU A 89 -11.11 -2.59 1.65
C LEU A 89 -10.82 -1.19 1.13
N LEU A 90 -10.18 -1.07 -0.02
CA LEU A 90 -9.90 0.22 -0.65
C LEU A 90 -11.21 0.91 -1.10
N PHE A 91 -12.15 0.17 -1.68
CA PHE A 91 -13.48 0.69 -1.97
C PHE A 91 -14.20 1.15 -0.70
N TRP A 92 -14.05 0.40 0.38
CA TRP A 92 -14.62 0.78 1.68
C TRP A 92 -14.03 2.10 2.20
N LEU A 93 -12.75 2.38 1.96
CA LEU A 93 -12.11 3.65 2.32
C LEU A 93 -12.81 4.85 1.70
N PHE A 94 -13.33 4.69 0.49
CA PHE A 94 -14.06 5.73 -0.22
C PHE A 94 -15.57 5.65 0.01
N ASP A 95 -16.01 4.90 1.05
CA ASP A 95 -17.44 4.70 1.39
C ASP A 95 -18.25 4.16 0.19
N TRP A 96 -17.62 3.35 -0.66
CA TRP A 96 -18.19 2.77 -1.89
C TRP A 96 -18.56 3.81 -2.95
N GLU A 97 -18.18 5.06 -2.74
CA GLU A 97 -18.42 6.17 -3.67
C GLU A 97 -17.10 6.66 -4.25
N ILE A 98 -16.69 6.08 -5.37
CA ILE A 98 -15.47 6.49 -6.06
C ILE A 98 -15.86 7.49 -7.14
N ALA A 99 -15.64 8.77 -6.87
CA ALA A 99 -15.95 9.85 -7.78
C ALA A 99 -14.70 10.62 -8.17
N GLY A 100 -14.58 10.90 -9.46
CA GLY A 100 -13.50 11.70 -10.00
C GLY A 100 -12.26 10.88 -10.41
N ALA A 101 -11.49 11.44 -11.34
CA ALA A 101 -10.31 10.79 -11.89
C ALA A 101 -9.22 10.55 -10.85
N ALA A 102 -9.05 11.46 -9.89
CA ALA A 102 -8.05 11.32 -8.83
C ALA A 102 -8.34 10.10 -7.94
N ALA A 103 -9.60 9.91 -7.52
CA ALA A 103 -10.00 8.77 -6.71
C ALA A 103 -9.82 7.45 -7.46
N TRP A 104 -10.24 7.37 -8.72
CA TRP A 104 -10.04 6.19 -9.55
C TRP A 104 -8.56 5.88 -9.78
N THR A 105 -7.74 6.91 -10.01
CA THR A 105 -6.28 6.74 -10.13
C THR A 105 -5.70 6.17 -8.86
N PHE A 106 -6.10 6.66 -7.69
CA PHE A 106 -5.65 6.15 -6.40
C PHE A 106 -6.03 4.69 -6.22
N VAL A 107 -7.27 4.32 -6.54
CA VAL A 107 -7.75 2.93 -6.44
C VAL A 107 -6.95 2.00 -7.37
N CYS A 108 -6.74 2.40 -8.62
CA CYS A 108 -5.98 1.60 -9.57
C CYS A 108 -4.52 1.44 -9.15
N LEU A 109 -3.87 2.51 -8.74
CA LEU A 109 -2.47 2.46 -8.27
C LEU A 109 -2.34 1.67 -6.98
N GLY A 110 -3.25 1.87 -6.04
CA GLY A 110 -3.27 1.13 -4.79
C GLY A 110 -3.47 -0.36 -5.01
N GLY A 111 -4.40 -0.72 -5.90
CA GLY A 111 -4.63 -2.12 -6.28
C GLY A 111 -3.42 -2.75 -6.95
N LEU A 112 -2.75 -2.01 -7.85
CA LEU A 112 -1.54 -2.49 -8.52
C LEU A 112 -0.41 -2.71 -7.53
N VAL A 113 -0.16 -1.75 -6.63
CA VAL A 113 0.87 -1.86 -5.59
C VAL A 113 0.57 -3.04 -4.67
N ALA A 114 -0.68 -3.20 -4.26
CA ALA A 114 -1.09 -4.34 -3.42
C ALA A 114 -0.86 -5.67 -4.13
N ALA A 115 -1.21 -5.77 -5.41
CA ALA A 115 -0.99 -6.98 -6.19
C ALA A 115 0.50 -7.34 -6.30
N VAL A 116 1.34 -6.37 -6.64
CA VAL A 116 2.79 -6.55 -6.74
C VAL A 116 3.38 -6.97 -5.39
N TYR A 117 3.00 -6.31 -4.33
CA TYR A 117 3.45 -6.65 -2.98
C TYR A 117 3.05 -8.08 -2.60
N ASN A 118 1.80 -8.47 -2.84
CA ASN A 118 1.31 -9.81 -2.53
C ASN A 118 2.08 -10.89 -3.30
N VAL A 119 2.32 -10.68 -4.60
CA VAL A 119 3.08 -11.62 -5.42
C VAL A 119 4.49 -11.81 -4.85
N PHE A 120 5.21 -10.72 -4.63
CA PHE A 120 6.60 -10.80 -4.15
C PHE A 120 6.68 -11.36 -2.74
N THR A 121 5.78 -10.96 -1.85
CA THR A 121 5.79 -11.41 -0.44
C THR A 121 5.42 -12.87 -0.32
N CYS A 122 4.39 -13.31 -1.01
CA CYS A 122 3.98 -14.72 -1.00
C CYS A 122 5.07 -15.62 -1.62
N ASP A 123 5.70 -15.17 -2.71
CA ASP A 123 6.79 -15.88 -3.34
C ASP A 123 8.01 -15.98 -2.42
N TRP A 124 8.37 -14.89 -1.76
CA TRP A 124 9.46 -14.85 -0.80
C TRP A 124 9.22 -15.80 0.38
N ILE A 125 8.01 -15.81 0.93
CA ILE A 125 7.63 -16.72 2.01
C ILE A 125 7.68 -18.17 1.53
N ALA A 126 7.19 -18.43 0.32
CA ALA A 126 7.20 -19.76 -0.29
C ALA A 126 8.62 -20.31 -0.42
N GLU A 127 9.56 -19.49 -0.87
CA GLU A 127 10.97 -19.88 -0.98
C GLU A 127 11.59 -20.19 0.38
N ARG A 128 11.20 -19.49 1.43
CA ARG A 128 11.71 -19.69 2.79
C ARG A 128 11.14 -20.93 3.45
N VAL A 129 9.93 -21.32 3.10
CA VAL A 129 9.21 -22.45 3.70
C VAL A 129 9.49 -23.75 2.94
N ALA A 130 9.67 -23.65 1.62
CA ALA A 130 9.98 -24.83 0.77
C ALA A 130 11.45 -25.35 0.96
#